data_ff3100d6c236bc1b3dc4619fdf6260ca
#
_entry.id   ff3100d6c236bc1b3dc4619fdf6260ca
#
_cell.length_a   1.000
_cell.length_b   1.000
_cell.length_c   1.000
_cell.angle_alpha   90.00
_cell.angle_beta   90.00
_cell.angle_gamma   90.00
#
_symmetry.space_group_name_H-M   'P 1'
#
loop_
_entity.id
_entity.type
_entity.pdbx_description
1 polymer ?
#
loop_
_entity_poly.entity_id
_entity_poly.type
_entity_poly.pdbx_seq_one_letter_code
_entity_poly.pdbx_strand_id
1 'polypeptide(L)'
;MKNTAIWLATAACLMLAGTAQANEKLLQASGCTACHSVDKKLIGPAFKDVAAKYRGNKGAEADLAKKVKAGSKGVWGDIPMTPNSHVKDEDIKTLVQWILGLK
;
A
#
# COMPACT_ATOMS: atom_id res chain seq x y z
N MET A 1 32.13 17.79 -22.01
CA MET A 1 32.16 18.09 -20.57
C MET A 1 30.84 18.61 -19.98
N LYS A 2 29.94 19.17 -20.79
CA LYS A 2 28.69 19.77 -20.30
C LYS A 2 27.51 18.80 -20.26
N ASN A 3 27.65 17.55 -20.67
CA ASN A 3 26.52 16.61 -20.82
C ASN A 3 26.39 15.55 -19.74
N THR A 4 27.29 15.51 -18.77
CA THR A 4 27.27 14.46 -17.73
C THR A 4 26.20 14.65 -16.67
N ALA A 5 25.72 15.88 -16.43
CA ALA A 5 24.71 16.16 -15.41
C ALA A 5 23.29 15.76 -15.79
N ILE A 6 22.99 15.67 -17.10
CA ILE A 6 21.65 15.38 -17.62
C ILE A 6 21.28 13.89 -17.46
N TRP A 7 22.25 13.02 -17.50
CA TRP A 7 22.04 11.56 -17.40
C TRP A 7 21.64 11.08 -16.02
N LEU A 8 22.11 11.75 -14.96
CA LEU A 8 21.81 11.39 -13.57
C LEU A 8 20.35 11.69 -13.19
N ALA A 9 19.78 12.76 -13.71
CA ALA A 9 18.39 13.12 -13.45
C ALA A 9 17.39 12.12 -14.07
N THR A 10 17.72 11.60 -15.26
CA THR A 10 16.87 10.63 -15.95
C THR A 10 16.82 9.28 -15.23
N ALA A 11 17.94 8.83 -14.66
CA ALA A 11 18.02 7.59 -13.90
C ALA A 11 17.16 7.63 -12.63
N ALA A 12 17.12 8.77 -11.92
CA ALA A 12 16.31 8.94 -10.71
C ALA A 12 14.81 8.85 -11.00
N CYS A 13 14.33 9.40 -12.11
CA CYS A 13 12.92 9.32 -12.50
C CYS A 13 12.50 7.89 -12.84
N LEU A 14 13.35 7.10 -13.48
CA LEU A 14 13.08 5.71 -13.83
C LEU A 14 13.00 4.83 -12.59
N MET A 15 13.80 5.07 -11.58
CA MET A 15 13.76 4.33 -10.31
C MET A 15 12.45 4.55 -9.55
N LEU A 16 11.93 5.78 -9.51
CA LEU A 16 10.65 6.09 -8.86
C LEU A 16 9.47 5.41 -9.55
N ALA A 17 9.44 5.42 -10.89
CA ALA A 17 8.40 4.76 -11.67
C ALA A 17 8.43 3.23 -11.46
N GLY A 18 9.62 2.62 -11.41
CA GLY A 18 9.80 1.20 -11.15
C GLY A 18 9.30 0.77 -9.76
N THR A 19 9.50 1.61 -8.74
CA THR A 19 9.05 1.36 -7.37
C THR A 19 7.53 1.33 -7.29
N ALA A 20 6.83 2.27 -7.92
CA ALA A 20 5.37 2.31 -7.95
C ALA A 20 4.78 1.07 -8.61
N GLN A 21 5.33 0.64 -9.75
CA GLN A 21 4.89 -0.56 -10.45
C GLN A 21 5.13 -1.83 -9.63
N ALA A 22 6.27 -1.92 -8.94
CA ALA A 22 6.59 -3.06 -8.09
C ALA A 22 5.58 -3.21 -6.95
N ASN A 23 5.14 -2.10 -6.33
CA ASN A 23 4.14 -2.11 -5.27
C ASN A 23 2.76 -2.55 -5.78
N GLU A 24 2.36 -2.12 -6.96
CA GLU A 24 1.10 -2.56 -7.57
C GLU A 24 1.10 -4.06 -7.88
N LYS A 25 2.21 -4.59 -8.40
CA LYS A 25 2.36 -6.02 -8.64
C LYS A 25 2.29 -6.83 -7.35
N LEU A 26 2.94 -6.35 -6.30
CA LEU A 26 2.92 -7.00 -5.00
C LEU A 26 1.51 -7.01 -4.42
N LEU A 27 0.77 -5.91 -4.59
CA LEU A 27 -0.60 -5.78 -4.16
C LEU A 27 -1.49 -6.86 -4.81
N GLN A 28 -1.36 -7.02 -6.12
CA GLN A 28 -2.10 -8.03 -6.89
C GLN A 28 -1.70 -9.45 -6.48
N ALA A 29 -0.40 -9.71 -6.39
CA ALA A 29 0.13 -11.03 -6.02
C ALA A 29 -0.30 -11.43 -4.60
N SER A 30 -0.50 -10.48 -3.72
CA SER A 30 -0.95 -10.73 -2.35
C SER A 30 -2.46 -10.88 -2.20
N GLY A 31 -3.22 -10.69 -3.29
CA GLY A 31 -4.67 -10.87 -3.32
C GLY A 31 -5.48 -9.68 -2.83
N CYS A 32 -4.85 -8.54 -2.57
CA CYS A 32 -5.51 -7.36 -2.02
C CYS A 32 -6.55 -6.76 -2.96
N THR A 33 -6.30 -6.85 -4.27
CA THR A 33 -7.17 -6.24 -5.30
C THR A 33 -8.50 -6.96 -5.48
N ALA A 34 -8.67 -8.13 -4.88
CA ALA A 34 -9.98 -8.80 -4.86
C ALA A 34 -11.01 -8.02 -4.04
N CYS A 35 -10.58 -7.29 -3.02
CA CYS A 35 -11.46 -6.57 -2.10
C CYS A 35 -11.22 -5.07 -2.06
N HIS A 36 -10.07 -4.60 -2.52
CA HIS A 36 -9.67 -3.19 -2.48
C HIS A 36 -9.31 -2.65 -3.86
N SER A 37 -9.56 -1.37 -4.04
CA SER A 37 -9.06 -0.57 -5.16
C SER A 37 -8.34 0.66 -4.60
N VAL A 38 -7.49 1.29 -5.41
CA VAL A 38 -6.80 2.51 -4.99
C VAL A 38 -7.79 3.66 -4.79
N ASP A 39 -8.72 3.83 -5.73
CA ASP A 39 -9.61 4.99 -5.78
C ASP A 39 -11.07 4.71 -5.40
N LYS A 40 -11.50 3.47 -5.40
CA LYS A 40 -12.90 3.12 -5.25
C LYS A 40 -13.12 2.14 -4.12
N LYS A 41 -14.23 2.31 -3.40
CA LYS A 41 -14.70 1.30 -2.46
C LYS A 41 -15.22 0.10 -3.25
N LEU A 42 -14.75 -1.08 -2.87
CA LEU A 42 -15.27 -2.37 -3.33
C LEU A 42 -15.87 -3.09 -2.11
N ILE A 43 -15.42 -4.29 -1.82
CA ILE A 43 -15.77 -4.99 -0.58
C ILE A 43 -15.12 -4.27 0.60
N GLY A 44 -13.84 -3.92 0.47
CA GLY A 44 -13.12 -3.11 1.44
C GLY A 44 -13.01 -1.65 1.01
N PRO A 45 -12.52 -0.77 1.89
CA PRO A 45 -12.36 0.65 1.58
C PRO A 45 -11.32 0.88 0.50
N ALA A 46 -11.44 1.99 -0.23
CA ALA A 46 -10.39 2.44 -1.14
C ALA A 46 -9.11 2.71 -0.37
N PHE A 47 -7.96 2.38 -0.92
CA PHE A 47 -6.68 2.61 -0.25
C PHE A 47 -6.44 4.09 0.04
N LYS A 48 -6.89 4.99 -0.82
CA LYS A 48 -6.81 6.43 -0.57
C LYS A 48 -7.61 6.86 0.67
N ASP A 49 -8.74 6.23 0.91
CA ASP A 49 -9.54 6.48 2.11
C ASP A 49 -8.85 5.96 3.36
N VAL A 50 -8.18 4.82 3.27
CA VAL A 50 -7.35 4.30 4.36
C VAL A 50 -6.24 5.29 4.69
N ALA A 51 -5.53 5.78 3.67
CA ALA A 51 -4.47 6.77 3.85
C ALA A 51 -5.00 8.04 4.52
N ALA A 52 -6.16 8.52 4.09
CA ALA A 52 -6.78 9.73 4.65
C ALA A 52 -7.16 9.54 6.12
N LYS A 53 -7.74 8.39 6.46
CA LYS A 53 -8.15 8.07 7.83
C LYS A 53 -6.98 8.06 8.81
N TYR A 54 -5.85 7.53 8.39
CA TYR A 54 -4.70 7.35 9.27
C TYR A 54 -3.63 8.42 9.12
N ARG A 55 -3.90 9.48 8.35
CA ARG A 55 -2.94 10.59 8.16
C ARG A 55 -2.60 11.23 9.49
N GLY A 56 -1.29 11.36 9.76
CA GLY A 56 -0.80 11.92 11.02
C GLY A 56 -0.78 10.95 12.21
N ASN A 57 -1.25 9.72 12.03
CA ASN A 57 -1.22 8.71 13.08
C ASN A 57 0.11 7.94 13.04
N LYS A 58 0.97 8.16 14.03
CA LYS A 58 2.30 7.55 14.08
C LYS A 58 2.29 6.04 14.28
N GLY A 59 1.25 5.49 14.89
CA GLY A 59 1.10 4.06 15.11
C GLY A 59 0.40 3.31 13.99
N ALA A 60 0.00 4.00 12.92
CA ALA A 60 -0.83 3.42 11.86
C ALA A 60 -0.15 2.27 11.14
N GLU A 61 1.14 2.38 10.86
CA GLU A 61 1.87 1.33 10.11
C GLU A 61 1.82 0.00 10.83
N ALA A 62 2.17 -0.03 12.12
CA ALA A 62 2.15 -1.26 12.91
C ALA A 62 0.73 -1.79 13.12
N ASP A 63 -0.23 -0.91 13.37
CA ASP A 63 -1.63 -1.28 13.56
C ASP A 63 -2.23 -1.90 12.30
N LEU A 64 -2.01 -1.28 11.15
CA LEU A 64 -2.51 -1.78 9.87
C LEU A 64 -1.81 -3.09 9.46
N ALA A 65 -0.53 -3.22 9.71
CA ALA A 65 0.19 -4.46 9.44
C ALA A 65 -0.41 -5.64 10.22
N LYS A 66 -0.77 -5.43 11.47
CA LYS A 66 -1.47 -6.44 12.28
C LYS A 66 -2.84 -6.79 11.71
N LYS A 67 -3.60 -5.77 11.31
CA LYS A 67 -4.94 -5.96 10.73
C LYS A 67 -4.91 -6.72 9.41
N VAL A 68 -3.91 -6.44 8.59
CA VAL A 68 -3.73 -7.18 7.33
C VAL A 68 -3.40 -8.64 7.60
N LYS A 69 -2.48 -8.91 8.50
CA LYS A 69 -2.04 -10.28 8.82
C LYS A 69 -3.13 -11.10 9.49
N ALA A 70 -3.73 -10.56 10.53
CA ALA A 70 -4.68 -11.26 11.39
C ALA A 70 -6.14 -11.06 10.99
N GLY A 71 -6.43 -10.14 10.08
CA GLY A 71 -7.79 -9.71 9.77
C GLY A 71 -8.30 -8.67 10.74
N SER A 72 -9.44 -8.08 10.41
CA SER A 72 -10.08 -7.07 11.26
C SER A 72 -11.59 -7.05 11.04
N LYS A 73 -12.31 -6.46 12.00
CA LYS A 73 -13.76 -6.33 11.94
C LYS A 73 -14.18 -5.02 12.61
N GLY A 74 -15.18 -4.37 12.02
CA GLY A 74 -15.80 -3.19 12.63
C GLY A 74 -15.12 -1.85 12.39
N VAL A 75 -13.93 -1.84 11.79
CA VAL A 75 -13.21 -0.58 11.52
C VAL A 75 -13.85 0.21 10.38
N TRP A 76 -14.32 -0.49 9.36
CA TRP A 76 -14.91 0.10 8.16
C TRP A 76 -16.34 -0.39 7.90
N GLY A 77 -17.02 -0.86 8.94
CA GLY A 77 -18.37 -1.38 8.86
C GLY A 77 -18.45 -2.85 9.23
N ASP A 78 -19.52 -3.51 8.82
CA ASP A 78 -19.85 -4.87 9.27
C ASP A 78 -19.08 -5.97 8.53
N ILE A 79 -18.58 -5.68 7.33
CA ILE A 79 -17.88 -6.68 6.52
C ILE A 79 -16.47 -6.83 7.07
N PRO A 80 -16.08 -8.03 7.56
CA PRO A 80 -14.75 -8.24 8.08
C PRO A 80 -13.71 -8.33 6.97
N MET A 81 -12.49 -7.89 7.27
CA MET A 81 -11.34 -8.17 6.44
C MET A 81 -10.77 -9.53 6.86
N THR A 82 -10.64 -10.45 5.92
CA THR A 82 -10.09 -11.78 6.19
C THR A 82 -8.59 -11.73 6.45
N PRO A 83 -8.05 -12.65 7.28
CA PRO A 83 -6.61 -12.71 7.50
C PRO A 83 -5.83 -12.99 6.22
N ASN A 84 -4.68 -12.34 6.08
CA ASN A 84 -3.74 -12.57 4.98
C ASN A 84 -2.48 -13.26 5.51
N SER A 85 -2.66 -14.39 6.18
CA SER A 85 -1.59 -15.14 6.82
C SER A 85 -0.55 -15.69 5.84
N HIS A 86 -0.93 -15.83 4.56
CA HIS A 86 -0.06 -16.29 3.48
C HIS A 86 0.93 -15.22 2.99
N VAL A 87 0.72 -13.95 3.33
CA VAL A 87 1.58 -12.84 2.92
C VAL A 87 2.70 -12.65 3.95
N LYS A 88 3.94 -12.53 3.48
CA LYS A 88 5.10 -12.33 4.36
C LYS A 88 5.00 -11.00 5.09
N ASP A 89 5.50 -10.94 6.32
CA ASP A 89 5.47 -9.73 7.14
C ASP A 89 6.18 -8.54 6.48
N GLU A 90 7.31 -8.79 5.80
CA GLU A 90 8.03 -7.77 5.02
C GLU A 90 7.19 -7.18 3.91
N ASP A 91 6.45 -8.03 3.21
CA ASP A 91 5.59 -7.61 2.10
C ASP A 91 4.40 -6.80 2.62
N ILE A 92 3.81 -7.22 3.72
CA ILE A 92 2.74 -6.47 4.37
C ILE A 92 3.24 -5.08 4.79
N LYS A 93 4.41 -4.99 5.38
CA LYS A 93 5.03 -3.72 5.76
C LYS A 93 5.21 -2.80 4.55
N THR A 94 5.75 -3.33 3.46
CA THR A 94 5.96 -2.60 2.21
C THR A 94 4.64 -2.08 1.66
N LEU A 95 3.61 -2.91 1.62
CA LEU A 95 2.29 -2.54 1.13
C LEU A 95 1.62 -1.49 2.01
N VAL A 96 1.68 -1.65 3.32
CA VAL A 96 1.10 -0.68 4.26
C VAL A 96 1.78 0.68 4.13
N GLN A 97 3.10 0.72 4.03
CA GLN A 97 3.85 1.97 3.82
C GLN A 97 3.42 2.66 2.53
N TRP A 98 3.29 1.91 1.45
CA TRP A 98 2.85 2.44 0.17
C TRP A 98 1.42 3.00 0.25
N ILE A 99 0.50 2.25 0.86
CA ILE A 99 -0.89 2.67 1.03
C ILE A 99 -0.97 3.96 1.84
N LEU A 100 -0.25 4.04 2.96
CA LEU A 100 -0.26 5.23 3.81
C LEU A 100 0.32 6.47 3.13
N GLY A 101 1.14 6.28 2.09
CA GLY A 101 1.70 7.36 1.29
C GLY A 101 0.78 7.90 0.19
N LEU A 102 -0.36 7.29 -0.04
CA LEU A 102 -1.31 7.73 -1.08
C LEU A 102 -1.96 9.06 -0.70
N LYS A 103 -2.26 9.88 -1.72
CA LYS A 103 -2.87 11.21 -1.52
C LYS A 103 -4.27 11.33 -2.10
#